data_9bb900560dec0c702bef6ccd6ebcadfb
#
_entry.id   9bb900560dec0c702bef6ccd6ebcadfb
#
_cell.length_a   1.000
_cell.length_b   1.000
_cell.length_c   1.000
_cell.angle_alpha   90.00
_cell.angle_beta   90.00
_cell.angle_gamma   90.00
#
_symmetry.space_group_name_H-M   'P 1'
#
loop_
_entity.id
_entity.type
_entity.pdbx_description
1 polymer ?
#
loop_
_entity_poly.entity_id
_entity_poly.type
_entity_poly.pdbx_seq_one_letter_code
_entity_poly.pdbx_strand_id
1 'polypeptide(L)'
;MSGTVMKISNARKAFGGNEVLKDISLEVKRGEVVAIIGPSGGGKSTLLRCATLLETLDGGSLSFGDLAVATDAGSGAVYAKGDVPKQARSRFGLVFQNYNLFPHYTVMKSIIDAPIRVLKRPREQAEARARELIAQMGLTGNENKVPCELSGGQQQRVSIARALALDPEILFFDEPTSALDPELTAEVLRVIKDLAAQNMTMVIVTHAMQFARDVADRVVFMDGGRIVEEGPAEQVIDHPREQRTREFLSRIEG
;
A
#
# COMPACT_ATOMS: atom_id res chain seq x y z
N MET A 1 16.52 -4.07 16.10
CA MET A 1 16.14 -2.65 16.24
C MET A 1 15.01 -2.37 15.25
N SER A 2 13.78 -2.16 15.72
CA SER A 2 12.65 -1.83 14.84
C SER A 2 12.73 -0.34 14.51
N GLY A 3 13.42 -0.02 13.40
CA GLY A 3 13.49 1.36 12.92
C GLY A 3 12.19 1.74 12.18
N THR A 4 11.82 3.02 12.23
CA THR A 4 10.74 3.61 11.43
C THR A 4 11.08 3.53 9.95
N VAL A 5 10.20 2.92 9.13
CA VAL A 5 10.36 2.83 7.69
C VAL A 5 9.70 4.01 6.99
N MET A 6 8.53 4.44 7.47
CA MET A 6 7.80 5.58 6.94
C MET A 6 7.19 6.40 8.08
N LYS A 7 7.25 7.71 7.95
CA LYS A 7 6.58 8.64 8.88
C LYS A 7 5.94 9.78 8.13
N ILE A 8 4.67 9.99 8.42
CA ILE A 8 3.89 11.17 8.04
C ILE A 8 3.55 11.91 9.33
N SER A 9 3.69 13.24 9.35
CA SER A 9 3.33 14.07 10.52
C SER A 9 2.52 15.26 10.07
N ASN A 10 1.40 15.49 10.77
CA ASN A 10 0.48 16.62 10.61
C ASN A 10 0.03 16.84 9.15
N ALA A 11 -0.19 15.72 8.42
CA ALA A 11 -0.54 15.75 7.00
C ALA A 11 -1.87 16.47 6.77
N ARG A 12 -1.87 17.45 5.87
CA ARG A 12 -3.05 18.17 5.41
C ARG A 12 -3.13 18.10 3.90
N LYS A 13 -4.35 17.91 3.38
CA LYS A 13 -4.64 17.91 1.95
C LYS A 13 -6.04 18.40 1.68
N ALA A 14 -6.17 19.31 0.72
CA ALA A 14 -7.45 19.79 0.24
C ALA A 14 -7.55 19.68 -1.29
N PHE A 15 -8.77 19.53 -1.79
CA PHE A 15 -9.09 19.59 -3.22
C PHE A 15 -10.25 20.57 -3.42
N GLY A 16 -10.03 21.61 -4.21
CA GLY A 16 -11.05 22.61 -4.50
C GLY A 16 -11.63 23.30 -3.23
N GLY A 17 -10.79 23.47 -2.21
CA GLY A 17 -11.20 24.06 -0.93
C GLY A 17 -11.82 23.06 0.06
N ASN A 18 -12.07 21.80 -0.34
CA ASN A 18 -12.54 20.77 0.57
C ASN A 18 -11.35 20.05 1.20
N GLU A 19 -11.21 20.13 2.53
CA GLU A 19 -10.13 19.50 3.28
C GLU A 19 -10.42 17.99 3.46
N VAL A 20 -9.58 17.16 2.82
CA VAL A 20 -9.71 15.69 2.81
C VAL A 20 -8.81 15.02 3.83
N LEU A 21 -7.62 15.58 4.11
CA LEU A 21 -6.77 15.17 5.23
C LEU A 21 -6.64 16.31 6.20
N LYS A 22 -6.91 16.03 7.48
CA LYS A 22 -7.00 17.02 8.56
C LYS A 22 -6.07 16.63 9.70
N ASP A 23 -4.80 17.00 9.58
CA ASP A 23 -3.81 16.78 10.64
C ASP A 23 -3.55 15.29 10.93
N ILE A 24 -3.26 14.52 9.88
CA ILE A 24 -2.98 13.09 9.98
C ILE A 24 -1.51 12.84 10.32
N SER A 25 -1.26 12.06 11.38
CA SER A 25 0.07 11.56 11.70
C SER A 25 0.06 10.05 11.74
N LEU A 26 0.99 9.41 11.03
CA LEU A 26 1.12 7.96 10.93
C LEU A 26 2.59 7.59 10.84
N GLU A 27 3.01 6.64 11.67
CA GLU A 27 4.35 6.07 11.64
C GLU A 27 4.25 4.56 11.39
N VAL A 28 5.10 4.01 10.52
CA VAL A 28 5.16 2.57 10.22
C VAL A 28 6.55 2.05 10.51
N LYS A 29 6.61 1.00 11.33
CA LYS A 29 7.85 0.34 11.73
C LYS A 29 8.22 -0.79 10.79
N ARG A 30 9.50 -1.17 10.76
CA ARG A 30 9.97 -2.30 9.94
C ARG A 30 9.32 -3.61 10.38
N GLY A 31 8.82 -4.35 9.41
CA GLY A 31 8.09 -5.61 9.61
C GLY A 31 6.65 -5.44 10.13
N GLU A 32 6.18 -4.21 10.30
CA GLU A 32 4.82 -3.93 10.77
C GLU A 32 3.82 -3.95 9.60
N VAL A 33 2.68 -4.55 9.83
CA VAL A 33 1.51 -4.51 8.94
C VAL A 33 0.47 -3.58 9.54
N VAL A 34 0.21 -2.45 8.87
CA VAL A 34 -0.81 -1.48 9.26
C VAL A 34 -2.00 -1.56 8.30
N ALA A 35 -3.19 -1.87 8.82
CA ALA A 35 -4.41 -1.78 8.05
C ALA A 35 -5.11 -0.45 8.28
N ILE A 36 -5.49 0.25 7.20
CA ILE A 36 -6.28 1.48 7.25
C ILE A 36 -7.70 1.14 6.83
N ILE A 37 -8.66 1.32 7.74
CA ILE A 37 -10.07 1.05 7.53
C ILE A 37 -10.91 2.31 7.70
N GLY A 38 -12.17 2.28 7.27
CA GLY A 38 -13.11 3.38 7.43
C GLY A 38 -14.04 3.56 6.22
N PRO A 39 -15.02 4.47 6.31
CA PRO A 39 -16.00 4.69 5.25
C PRO A 39 -15.37 5.24 3.97
N SER A 40 -16.08 5.07 2.85
CA SER A 40 -15.73 5.72 1.58
C SER A 40 -15.72 7.25 1.77
N GLY A 41 -14.74 7.94 1.16
CA GLY A 41 -14.55 9.38 1.37
C GLY A 41 -13.85 9.76 2.68
N GLY A 42 -13.47 8.81 3.54
CA GLY A 42 -12.77 9.07 4.81
C GLY A 42 -11.32 9.56 4.68
N GLY A 43 -10.77 9.66 3.45
CA GLY A 43 -9.41 10.15 3.21
C GLY A 43 -8.34 9.06 3.05
N LYS A 44 -8.67 7.77 3.21
CA LYS A 44 -7.75 6.63 3.20
C LYS A 44 -6.86 6.58 1.95
N SER A 45 -7.46 6.51 0.75
CA SER A 45 -6.71 6.46 -0.52
C SER A 45 -5.95 7.76 -0.78
N THR A 46 -6.45 8.91 -0.31
CA THR A 46 -5.72 10.19 -0.39
C THR A 46 -4.45 10.15 0.47
N LEU A 47 -4.55 9.64 1.71
CA LEU A 47 -3.38 9.46 2.57
C LEU A 47 -2.35 8.53 1.92
N LEU A 48 -2.79 7.40 1.38
CA LEU A 48 -1.92 6.46 0.68
C LEU A 48 -1.28 7.08 -0.56
N ARG A 49 -2.03 7.84 -1.37
CA ARG A 49 -1.50 8.57 -2.53
C ARG A 49 -0.47 9.62 -2.15
N CYS A 50 -0.68 10.35 -1.05
CA CYS A 50 0.32 11.28 -0.53
C CYS A 50 1.58 10.53 -0.05
N ALA A 51 1.42 9.43 0.67
CA ALA A 51 2.54 8.59 1.11
C ALA A 51 3.36 8.04 -0.07
N THR A 52 2.71 7.71 -1.19
CA THR A 52 3.35 7.13 -2.38
C THR A 52 3.74 8.17 -3.45
N LEU A 53 3.70 9.45 -3.14
CA LEU A 53 4.07 10.56 -4.04
C LEU A 53 3.27 10.57 -5.35
N LEU A 54 2.06 10.03 -5.35
CA LEU A 54 1.07 10.19 -6.42
C LEU A 54 0.27 11.49 -6.25
N GLU A 55 0.25 12.02 -5.01
CA GLU A 55 -0.34 13.29 -4.64
C GLU A 55 0.62 14.03 -3.70
N THR A 56 0.52 15.33 -3.62
CA THR A 56 1.33 16.15 -2.71
C THR A 56 0.53 16.55 -1.48
N LEU A 57 1.17 16.58 -0.31
CA LEU A 57 0.63 17.22 0.90
C LEU A 57 0.58 18.73 0.70
N ASP A 58 -0.45 19.37 1.23
CA ASP A 58 -0.52 20.83 1.32
C ASP A 58 0.14 21.35 2.62
N GLY A 59 0.23 20.50 3.67
CA GLY A 59 0.93 20.78 4.91
C GLY A 59 1.38 19.48 5.58
N GLY A 60 2.31 19.61 6.53
CA GLY A 60 2.91 18.48 7.23
C GLY A 60 4.19 17.97 6.60
N SER A 61 4.67 16.81 7.05
CA SER A 61 5.93 16.23 6.62
C SER A 61 5.79 14.75 6.25
N LEU A 62 6.70 14.26 5.37
CA LEU A 62 6.81 12.86 4.95
C LEU A 62 8.29 12.46 4.91
N SER A 63 8.62 11.32 5.51
CA SER A 63 9.94 10.70 5.40
C SER A 63 9.86 9.20 5.24
N PHE A 64 10.90 8.62 4.60
CA PHE A 64 11.17 7.19 4.53
C PHE A 64 12.51 6.92 5.22
N GLY A 65 12.46 6.34 6.43
CA GLY A 65 13.64 6.22 7.28
C GLY A 65 14.30 7.59 7.52
N ASP A 66 15.54 7.71 7.10
CA ASP A 66 16.38 8.92 7.17
C ASP A 66 16.12 9.94 6.03
N LEU A 67 15.37 9.54 5.00
CA LEU A 67 15.13 10.35 3.81
C LEU A 67 13.93 11.26 4.01
N ALA A 68 14.15 12.55 4.30
CA ALA A 68 13.09 13.55 4.35
C ALA A 68 12.62 13.91 2.93
N VAL A 69 11.36 13.62 2.62
CA VAL A 69 10.74 13.81 1.29
C VAL A 69 9.98 15.13 1.23
N ALA A 70 9.23 15.43 2.30
CA ALA A 70 8.55 16.70 2.50
C ALA A 70 8.74 17.16 3.94
N THR A 71 8.90 18.46 4.13
CA THR A 71 9.03 19.11 5.45
C THR A 71 7.98 20.21 5.60
N ASP A 72 7.40 20.34 6.78
CA ASP A 72 6.46 21.42 7.06
C ASP A 72 7.24 22.73 7.28
N ALA A 73 6.98 23.72 6.42
CA ALA A 73 7.57 25.05 6.52
C ALA A 73 6.68 26.05 7.28
N GLY A 74 5.59 25.58 7.90
CA GLY A 74 4.59 26.44 8.55
C GLY A 74 3.61 27.09 7.58
N SER A 75 4.05 27.40 6.37
CA SER A 75 3.20 27.91 5.26
C SER A 75 2.70 26.80 4.32
N GLY A 76 3.12 25.58 4.53
CA GLY A 76 2.78 24.40 3.72
C GLY A 76 3.90 23.39 3.67
N ALA A 77 3.63 22.26 3.02
CA ALA A 77 4.63 21.20 2.80
C ALA A 77 5.60 21.57 1.68
N VAL A 78 6.90 21.57 1.98
CA VAL A 78 7.97 21.81 1.00
C VAL A 78 8.63 20.48 0.65
N TYR A 79 8.50 20.08 -0.62
CA TYR A 79 9.07 18.84 -1.15
C TYR A 79 10.54 19.01 -1.51
N ALA A 80 11.35 18.03 -1.15
CA ALA A 80 12.75 17.97 -1.53
C ALA A 80 12.88 17.86 -3.06
N LYS A 81 13.95 18.45 -3.60
CA LYS A 81 14.27 18.50 -5.04
C LYS A 81 15.38 17.49 -5.38
N GLY A 82 15.72 17.42 -6.67
CA GLY A 82 16.82 16.59 -7.17
C GLY A 82 16.48 15.10 -7.11
N ASP A 83 17.38 14.29 -6.56
CA ASP A 83 17.26 12.84 -6.55
C ASP A 83 16.40 12.27 -5.41
N VAL A 84 16.01 13.08 -4.42
CA VAL A 84 15.25 12.63 -3.25
C VAL A 84 13.92 11.97 -3.63
N PRO A 85 13.07 12.54 -4.51
CA PRO A 85 11.83 11.87 -4.92
C PRO A 85 12.06 10.53 -5.63
N LYS A 86 13.16 10.40 -6.38
CA LYS A 86 13.52 9.14 -7.04
C LYS A 86 13.99 8.09 -6.03
N GLN A 87 14.83 8.48 -5.08
CA GLN A 87 15.27 7.61 -3.99
C GLN A 87 14.08 7.16 -3.13
N ALA A 88 13.15 8.06 -2.80
CA ALA A 88 11.93 7.70 -2.07
C ALA A 88 11.10 6.64 -2.81
N ARG A 89 10.88 6.82 -4.12
CA ARG A 89 10.13 5.86 -4.95
C ARG A 89 10.80 4.49 -5.07
N SER A 90 12.09 4.37 -4.84
CA SER A 90 12.76 3.06 -4.81
C SER A 90 12.61 2.33 -3.47
N ARG A 91 12.17 3.03 -2.40
CA ARG A 91 11.97 2.43 -1.09
C ARG A 91 10.61 1.77 -0.90
N PHE A 92 9.63 2.06 -1.77
CA PHE A 92 8.30 1.48 -1.65
C PHE A 92 7.80 0.86 -2.94
N GLY A 93 6.90 -0.12 -2.78
CA GLY A 93 6.06 -0.64 -3.86
C GLY A 93 4.61 -0.25 -3.65
N LEU A 94 3.86 -0.08 -4.74
CA LEU A 94 2.43 0.24 -4.70
C LEU A 94 1.64 -0.75 -5.55
N VAL A 95 0.62 -1.33 -4.93
CA VAL A 95 -0.37 -2.23 -5.55
C VAL A 95 -1.70 -1.51 -5.59
N PHE A 96 -2.23 -1.30 -6.79
CA PHE A 96 -3.47 -0.58 -7.04
C PHE A 96 -4.70 -1.49 -7.02
N GLN A 97 -5.87 -0.90 -6.81
CA GLN A 97 -7.16 -1.54 -6.92
C GLN A 97 -7.41 -2.16 -8.31
N ASN A 98 -7.06 -1.46 -9.37
CA ASN A 98 -7.31 -1.83 -10.78
C ASN A 98 -6.10 -2.46 -11.48
N TYR A 99 -5.25 -3.20 -10.77
CA TYR A 99 -4.04 -3.88 -11.27
C TYR A 99 -3.03 -2.99 -12.01
N ASN A 100 -3.46 -2.06 -12.84
CA ASN A 100 -2.67 -1.11 -13.65
C ASN A 100 -1.55 -1.82 -14.43
N LEU A 101 -1.88 -2.94 -15.07
CA LEU A 101 -0.99 -3.66 -15.97
C LEU A 101 -1.06 -3.05 -17.39
N PHE A 102 0.08 -2.99 -18.07
CA PHE A 102 0.11 -2.60 -19.47
C PHE A 102 -0.51 -3.73 -20.32
N PRO A 103 -1.57 -3.46 -21.13
CA PRO A 103 -2.33 -4.52 -21.81
C PRO A 103 -1.51 -5.36 -22.79
N HIS A 104 -0.42 -4.82 -23.31
CA HIS A 104 0.48 -5.47 -24.29
C HIS A 104 1.79 -6.00 -23.66
N TYR A 105 1.95 -5.93 -22.34
CA TYR A 105 3.08 -6.53 -21.65
C TYR A 105 2.73 -7.94 -21.19
N THR A 106 3.66 -8.86 -21.41
CA THR A 106 3.57 -10.19 -20.77
C THR A 106 3.78 -10.08 -19.26
N VAL A 107 3.42 -11.12 -18.53
CA VAL A 107 3.69 -11.24 -17.08
C VAL A 107 5.18 -10.99 -16.81
N MET A 108 6.06 -11.71 -17.50
CA MET A 108 7.51 -11.52 -17.37
C MET A 108 7.91 -10.06 -17.60
N LYS A 109 7.47 -9.47 -18.71
CA LYS A 109 7.82 -8.09 -19.05
C LYS A 109 7.28 -7.09 -18.03
N SER A 110 6.09 -7.31 -17.48
CA SER A 110 5.49 -6.45 -16.45
C SER A 110 6.33 -6.41 -15.16
N ILE A 111 7.01 -7.50 -14.85
CA ILE A 111 7.82 -7.63 -13.63
C ILE A 111 9.24 -7.08 -13.83
N ILE A 112 9.88 -7.36 -14.99
CA ILE A 112 11.29 -7.00 -15.21
C ILE A 112 11.53 -5.57 -15.72
N ASP A 113 10.52 -4.90 -16.27
CA ASP A 113 10.69 -3.61 -16.96
C ASP A 113 11.26 -2.53 -16.02
N ALA A 114 10.68 -2.37 -14.83
CA ALA A 114 11.14 -1.38 -13.86
C ALA A 114 12.52 -1.70 -13.26
N PRO A 115 12.83 -2.94 -12.82
CA PRO A 115 14.19 -3.31 -12.41
C PRO A 115 15.27 -2.99 -13.44
N ILE A 116 15.01 -3.25 -14.72
CA ILE A 116 15.98 -2.97 -15.79
C ILE A 116 16.08 -1.47 -16.07
N ARG A 117 14.93 -0.78 -16.24
CA ARG A 117 14.93 0.63 -16.68
C ARG A 117 15.24 1.62 -15.57
N VAL A 118 14.72 1.36 -14.36
CA VAL A 118 14.84 2.29 -13.23
C VAL A 118 16.06 1.97 -12.39
N LEU A 119 16.23 0.70 -11.97
CA LEU A 119 17.34 0.27 -11.12
C LEU A 119 18.60 -0.09 -11.91
N LYS A 120 18.52 -0.13 -13.26
CA LYS A 120 19.62 -0.50 -14.15
C LYS A 120 20.20 -1.88 -13.86
N ARG A 121 19.37 -2.80 -13.35
CA ARG A 121 19.78 -4.19 -13.11
C ARG A 121 20.07 -4.91 -14.43
N PRO A 122 21.10 -5.76 -14.49
CA PRO A 122 21.32 -6.65 -15.61
C PRO A 122 20.06 -7.48 -15.89
N ARG A 123 19.74 -7.66 -17.17
CA ARG A 123 18.54 -8.37 -17.62
C ARG A 123 18.43 -9.77 -17.00
N GLU A 124 19.53 -10.50 -16.99
CA GLU A 124 19.60 -11.85 -16.44
C GLU A 124 19.20 -11.90 -14.96
N GLN A 125 19.69 -10.95 -14.15
CA GLN A 125 19.33 -10.86 -12.73
C GLN A 125 17.85 -10.47 -12.55
N ALA A 126 17.33 -9.54 -13.38
CA ALA A 126 15.93 -9.17 -13.32
C ALA A 126 15.01 -10.33 -13.70
N GLU A 127 15.36 -11.13 -14.72
CA GLU A 127 14.62 -12.32 -15.13
C GLU A 127 14.69 -13.43 -14.09
N ALA A 128 15.85 -13.66 -13.46
CA ALA A 128 15.96 -14.65 -12.38
C ALA A 128 15.03 -14.29 -11.21
N ARG A 129 15.10 -13.02 -10.75
CA ARG A 129 14.22 -12.52 -9.69
C ARG A 129 12.74 -12.60 -10.07
N ALA A 130 12.40 -12.29 -11.32
CA ALA A 130 11.03 -12.38 -11.81
C ALA A 130 10.49 -13.82 -11.77
N ARG A 131 11.30 -14.83 -12.11
CA ARG A 131 10.89 -16.25 -12.04
C ARG A 131 10.62 -16.69 -10.60
N GLU A 132 11.43 -16.24 -9.63
CA GLU A 132 11.18 -16.49 -8.21
C GLU A 132 9.83 -15.90 -7.78
N LEU A 133 9.57 -14.63 -8.13
CA LEU A 133 8.32 -13.95 -7.79
C LEU A 133 7.11 -14.58 -8.48
N ILE A 134 7.23 -14.98 -9.75
CA ILE A 134 6.19 -15.70 -10.49
C ILE A 134 5.84 -17.01 -9.79
N ALA A 135 6.86 -17.78 -9.36
CA ALA A 135 6.63 -19.01 -8.60
C ALA A 135 5.99 -18.73 -7.23
N GLN A 136 6.47 -17.73 -6.49
CA GLN A 136 5.91 -17.32 -5.20
C GLN A 136 4.44 -16.89 -5.31
N MET A 137 4.05 -16.23 -6.42
CA MET A 137 2.67 -15.82 -6.70
C MET A 137 1.80 -16.96 -7.27
N GLY A 138 2.33 -18.17 -7.46
CA GLY A 138 1.59 -19.26 -8.08
C GLY A 138 1.23 -19.00 -9.55
N LEU A 139 2.10 -18.30 -10.29
CA LEU A 139 1.89 -17.88 -11.68
C LEU A 139 2.78 -18.65 -12.68
N THR A 140 3.47 -19.69 -12.25
CA THR A 140 4.32 -20.53 -13.11
C THR A 140 3.54 -21.04 -14.33
N GLY A 141 4.12 -20.91 -15.51
CA GLY A 141 3.49 -21.25 -16.78
C GLY A 141 2.66 -20.10 -17.40
N ASN A 142 2.57 -18.95 -16.75
CA ASN A 142 1.88 -17.77 -17.27
C ASN A 142 2.84 -16.64 -17.72
N GLU A 143 4.14 -16.89 -17.77
CA GLU A 143 5.21 -15.90 -18.01
C GLU A 143 5.00 -15.08 -19.28
N ASN A 144 4.49 -15.74 -20.32
CA ASN A 144 4.30 -15.15 -21.66
C ASN A 144 2.88 -14.62 -21.90
N LYS A 145 1.93 -14.84 -20.97
CA LYS A 145 0.56 -14.36 -21.10
C LYS A 145 0.49 -12.84 -20.91
N VAL A 146 -0.46 -12.22 -21.60
CA VAL A 146 -0.83 -10.82 -21.43
C VAL A 146 -2.07 -10.67 -20.52
N PRO A 147 -2.36 -9.49 -19.97
CA PRO A 147 -3.43 -9.32 -18.97
C PRO A 147 -4.81 -9.89 -19.38
N CYS A 148 -5.22 -9.77 -20.64
CA CYS A 148 -6.50 -10.31 -21.12
C CYS A 148 -6.61 -11.84 -21.10
N GLU A 149 -5.49 -12.56 -20.94
CA GLU A 149 -5.43 -14.01 -20.82
C GLU A 149 -5.37 -14.49 -19.37
N LEU A 150 -5.47 -13.57 -18.41
CA LEU A 150 -5.35 -13.82 -16.97
C LEU A 150 -6.67 -13.52 -16.25
N SER A 151 -7.00 -14.31 -15.22
CA SER A 151 -8.09 -13.95 -14.29
C SER A 151 -7.75 -12.68 -13.50
N GLY A 152 -8.77 -12.01 -12.93
CA GLY A 152 -8.55 -10.83 -12.08
C GLY A 152 -7.58 -11.08 -10.93
N GLY A 153 -7.71 -12.22 -10.24
CA GLY A 153 -6.79 -12.62 -9.18
C GLY A 153 -5.36 -12.87 -9.67
N GLN A 154 -5.19 -13.44 -10.87
CA GLN A 154 -3.88 -13.58 -11.50
C GLN A 154 -3.28 -12.23 -11.86
N GLN A 155 -4.05 -11.30 -12.43
CA GLN A 155 -3.61 -9.94 -12.73
C GLN A 155 -3.15 -9.20 -11.46
N GLN A 156 -3.90 -9.34 -10.36
CA GLN A 156 -3.53 -8.74 -9.08
C GLN A 156 -2.22 -9.33 -8.54
N ARG A 157 -2.04 -10.64 -8.63
CA ARG A 157 -0.78 -11.30 -8.23
C ARG A 157 0.41 -10.87 -9.10
N VAL A 158 0.21 -10.61 -10.39
CA VAL A 158 1.24 -9.98 -11.26
C VAL A 158 1.56 -8.56 -10.77
N SER A 159 0.55 -7.78 -10.38
CA SER A 159 0.76 -6.42 -9.83
C SER A 159 1.57 -6.45 -8.54
N ILE A 160 1.32 -7.43 -7.65
CA ILE A 160 2.11 -7.65 -6.42
C ILE A 160 3.54 -8.05 -6.78
N ALA A 161 3.74 -9.02 -7.68
CA ALA A 161 5.07 -9.43 -8.13
C ALA A 161 5.87 -8.26 -8.73
N ARG A 162 5.22 -7.42 -9.54
CA ARG A 162 5.81 -6.21 -10.10
C ARG A 162 6.28 -5.23 -9.02
N ALA A 163 5.49 -5.02 -7.97
CA ALA A 163 5.85 -4.15 -6.86
C ALA A 163 7.03 -4.72 -6.06
N LEU A 164 7.06 -6.02 -5.82
CA LEU A 164 8.15 -6.74 -5.12
C LEU A 164 9.46 -6.78 -5.91
N ALA A 165 9.41 -6.72 -7.24
CA ALA A 165 10.60 -6.81 -8.09
C ALA A 165 11.60 -5.66 -7.90
N LEU A 166 11.18 -4.56 -7.28
CA LEU A 166 12.02 -3.43 -6.92
C LEU A 166 12.70 -3.59 -5.56
N ASP A 167 12.47 -4.72 -4.84
CA ASP A 167 12.92 -5.01 -3.47
C ASP A 167 12.61 -3.85 -2.49
N PRO A 168 11.34 -3.44 -2.38
CA PRO A 168 10.92 -2.30 -1.57
C PRO A 168 11.08 -2.58 -0.07
N GLU A 169 11.31 -1.51 0.73
CA GLU A 169 11.29 -1.57 2.18
C GLU A 169 9.87 -1.63 2.76
N ILE A 170 8.88 -1.14 2.01
CA ILE A 170 7.46 -1.11 2.37
C ILE A 170 6.57 -1.29 1.15
N LEU A 171 5.48 -2.05 1.29
CA LEU A 171 4.43 -2.18 0.28
C LEU A 171 3.17 -1.44 0.71
N PHE A 172 2.60 -0.69 -0.22
CA PHE A 172 1.29 -0.08 -0.08
C PHE A 172 0.26 -0.81 -0.93
N PHE A 173 -0.91 -1.06 -0.36
CA PHE A 173 -2.05 -1.67 -1.04
C PHE A 173 -3.26 -0.73 -0.97
N ASP A 174 -3.76 -0.29 -2.13
CA ASP A 174 -4.98 0.50 -2.22
C ASP A 174 -6.14 -0.41 -2.63
N GLU A 175 -6.88 -0.93 -1.66
CA GLU A 175 -8.04 -1.82 -1.81
C GLU A 175 -7.77 -3.01 -2.76
N PRO A 176 -6.78 -3.88 -2.48
CA PRO A 176 -6.24 -4.85 -3.45
C PRO A 176 -7.24 -5.93 -3.90
N THR A 177 -8.41 -6.01 -3.31
CA THR A 177 -9.41 -7.06 -3.58
C THR A 177 -10.78 -6.52 -3.97
N SER A 178 -11.01 -5.20 -3.98
CA SER A 178 -12.33 -4.60 -4.20
C SER A 178 -12.89 -4.82 -5.62
N ALA A 179 -12.04 -5.16 -6.59
CA ALA A 179 -12.41 -5.46 -7.98
C ALA A 179 -12.53 -6.97 -8.26
N LEU A 180 -12.47 -7.83 -7.23
CA LEU A 180 -12.46 -9.29 -7.35
C LEU A 180 -13.73 -9.91 -6.77
N ASP A 181 -14.12 -11.06 -7.33
CA ASP A 181 -15.11 -11.92 -6.70
C ASP A 181 -14.57 -12.58 -5.40
N PRO A 182 -15.44 -13.17 -4.56
CA PRO A 182 -15.02 -13.72 -3.27
C PRO A 182 -13.96 -14.82 -3.35
N GLU A 183 -13.98 -15.67 -4.37
CA GLU A 183 -13.02 -16.77 -4.53
C GLU A 183 -11.62 -16.22 -4.86
N LEU A 184 -11.53 -15.34 -5.85
CA LEU A 184 -10.27 -14.68 -6.22
C LEU A 184 -9.75 -13.73 -5.12
N THR A 185 -10.66 -13.12 -4.35
CA THR A 185 -10.31 -12.34 -3.15
C THR A 185 -9.52 -13.19 -2.16
N ALA A 186 -10.00 -14.39 -1.84
CA ALA A 186 -9.34 -15.29 -0.89
C ALA A 186 -7.92 -15.66 -1.34
N GLU A 187 -7.70 -15.88 -2.65
CA GLU A 187 -6.38 -16.17 -3.21
C GLU A 187 -5.40 -15.01 -3.01
N VAL A 188 -5.84 -13.76 -3.29
CA VAL A 188 -4.99 -12.57 -3.16
C VAL A 188 -4.68 -12.28 -1.68
N LEU A 189 -5.68 -12.39 -0.80
CA LEU A 189 -5.49 -12.19 0.63
C LEU A 189 -4.51 -13.21 1.22
N ARG A 190 -4.51 -14.45 0.74
CA ARG A 190 -3.54 -15.46 1.15
C ARG A 190 -2.11 -15.05 0.77
N VAL A 191 -1.89 -14.53 -0.44
CA VAL A 191 -0.57 -14.04 -0.85
C VAL A 191 -0.11 -12.89 0.06
N ILE A 192 -1.00 -11.95 0.40
CA ILE A 192 -0.64 -10.83 1.29
C ILE A 192 -0.32 -11.36 2.71
N LYS A 193 -1.05 -12.37 3.19
CA LYS A 193 -0.77 -13.04 4.47
C LYS A 193 0.59 -13.73 4.48
N ASP A 194 0.96 -14.39 3.39
CA ASP A 194 2.27 -15.02 3.24
C ASP A 194 3.41 -13.99 3.23
N LEU A 195 3.19 -12.80 2.66
CA LEU A 195 4.15 -11.70 2.72
C LEU A 195 4.28 -11.12 4.15
N ALA A 196 3.18 -11.02 4.90
CA ALA A 196 3.20 -10.62 6.31
C ALA A 196 4.02 -11.61 7.15
N ALA A 197 3.83 -12.91 6.94
CA ALA A 197 4.60 -13.96 7.62
C ALA A 197 6.11 -13.92 7.31
N GLN A 198 6.51 -13.30 6.19
CA GLN A 198 7.89 -13.03 5.81
C GLN A 198 8.44 -11.70 6.37
N ASN A 199 7.73 -11.07 7.31
CA ASN A 199 8.08 -9.76 7.91
C ASN A 199 8.15 -8.62 6.87
N MET A 200 7.37 -8.67 5.78
CA MET A 200 7.24 -7.55 4.85
C MET A 200 6.49 -6.41 5.54
N THR A 201 7.08 -5.21 5.53
CA THR A 201 6.40 -4.00 6.02
C THR A 201 5.29 -3.61 5.06
N MET A 202 4.06 -3.42 5.55
CA MET A 202 2.92 -3.13 4.69
C MET A 202 1.97 -2.09 5.26
N VAL A 203 1.38 -1.27 4.38
CA VAL A 203 0.20 -0.45 4.67
C VAL A 203 -0.91 -0.86 3.71
N ILE A 204 -2.05 -1.28 4.25
CA ILE A 204 -3.13 -1.88 3.48
C ILE A 204 -4.42 -1.08 3.72
N VAL A 205 -4.91 -0.37 2.71
CA VAL A 205 -6.28 0.16 2.72
C VAL A 205 -7.22 -0.98 2.33
N THR A 206 -8.17 -1.33 3.19
CA THR A 206 -9.06 -2.47 2.95
C THR A 206 -10.44 -2.29 3.57
N HIS A 207 -11.44 -2.96 2.97
CA HIS A 207 -12.78 -3.15 3.51
C HIS A 207 -13.00 -4.59 4.05
N ALA A 208 -11.98 -5.45 3.97
CA ALA A 208 -12.04 -6.83 4.48
C ALA A 208 -11.64 -6.85 5.96
N MET A 209 -12.63 -6.66 6.87
CA MET A 209 -12.37 -6.52 8.31
C MET A 209 -11.74 -7.76 8.92
N GLN A 210 -12.26 -8.96 8.58
CA GLN A 210 -11.67 -10.21 9.07
C GLN A 210 -10.21 -10.37 8.66
N PHE A 211 -9.86 -9.99 7.41
CA PHE A 211 -8.48 -10.01 6.96
C PHE A 211 -7.62 -9.00 7.73
N ALA A 212 -8.10 -7.77 7.92
CA ALA A 212 -7.38 -6.76 8.71
C ALA A 212 -7.10 -7.24 10.13
N ARG A 213 -8.10 -7.90 10.77
CA ARG A 213 -7.98 -8.50 12.11
C ARG A 213 -6.90 -9.59 12.16
N ASP A 214 -6.89 -10.48 11.14
CA ASP A 214 -6.03 -11.68 11.14
C ASP A 214 -4.58 -11.40 10.73
N VAL A 215 -4.32 -10.30 10.03
CA VAL A 215 -3.03 -10.05 9.37
C VAL A 215 -2.35 -8.78 9.86
N ALA A 216 -3.11 -7.75 10.26
CA ALA A 216 -2.51 -6.50 10.68
C ALA A 216 -2.06 -6.55 12.15
N ASP A 217 -0.87 -6.01 12.41
CA ASP A 217 -0.40 -5.76 13.78
C ASP A 217 -1.19 -4.60 14.40
N ARG A 218 -1.51 -3.60 13.56
CA ARG A 218 -2.19 -2.37 13.96
C ARG A 218 -3.24 -1.97 12.93
N VAL A 219 -4.37 -1.50 13.44
CA VAL A 219 -5.45 -0.95 12.63
C VAL A 219 -5.60 0.54 12.92
N VAL A 220 -5.78 1.30 11.86
CA VAL A 220 -6.05 2.74 11.87
C VAL A 220 -7.44 2.97 11.28
N PHE A 221 -8.38 3.40 12.10
CA PHE A 221 -9.71 3.78 11.63
C PHE A 221 -9.75 5.26 11.27
N MET A 222 -10.05 5.55 10.01
CA MET A 222 -10.15 6.92 9.49
C MET A 222 -11.59 7.27 9.12
N ASP A 223 -12.04 8.45 9.58
CA ASP A 223 -13.30 9.05 9.18
C ASP A 223 -13.19 10.57 9.08
N GLY A 224 -13.87 11.16 8.09
CA GLY A 224 -13.92 12.61 7.88
C GLY A 224 -12.56 13.30 7.75
N GLY A 225 -11.54 12.56 7.26
CA GLY A 225 -10.18 13.07 7.07
C GLY A 225 -9.31 13.05 8.33
N ARG A 226 -9.71 12.35 9.38
CA ARG A 226 -8.97 12.21 10.65
C ARG A 226 -8.76 10.75 11.02
N ILE A 227 -7.71 10.46 11.77
CA ILE A 227 -7.60 9.21 12.51
C ILE A 227 -8.50 9.34 13.73
N VAL A 228 -9.52 8.48 13.82
CA VAL A 228 -10.49 8.46 14.92
C VAL A 228 -10.02 7.48 15.99
N GLU A 229 -9.53 6.31 15.58
CA GLU A 229 -9.04 5.30 16.48
C GLU A 229 -7.84 4.58 15.86
N GLU A 230 -6.87 4.22 16.69
CA GLU A 230 -5.67 3.49 16.30
C GLU A 230 -5.24 2.56 17.44
N GLY A 231 -4.88 1.34 17.11
CA GLY A 231 -4.43 0.36 18.10
C GLY A 231 -4.16 -1.01 17.51
N PRO A 232 -3.84 -2.02 18.35
CA PRO A 232 -3.76 -3.42 17.93
C PRO A 232 -5.01 -3.86 17.18
N ALA A 233 -4.86 -4.71 16.14
CA ALA A 233 -5.98 -5.09 15.28
C ALA A 233 -7.16 -5.68 16.06
N GLU A 234 -6.89 -6.59 16.99
CA GLU A 234 -7.92 -7.19 17.86
C GLU A 234 -8.69 -6.12 18.68
N GLN A 235 -7.97 -5.12 19.22
CA GLN A 235 -8.61 -4.09 20.03
C GLN A 235 -9.52 -3.18 19.19
N VAL A 236 -9.05 -2.74 18.01
CA VAL A 236 -9.83 -1.79 17.18
C VAL A 236 -11.02 -2.47 16.50
N ILE A 237 -10.88 -3.76 16.13
CA ILE A 237 -11.94 -4.49 15.42
C ILE A 237 -12.92 -5.15 16.39
N ASP A 238 -12.43 -5.90 17.39
CA ASP A 238 -13.31 -6.67 18.28
C ASP A 238 -13.80 -5.86 19.50
N HIS A 239 -12.99 -4.89 19.96
CA HIS A 239 -13.23 -4.10 21.17
C HIS A 239 -13.02 -2.59 20.94
N PRO A 240 -13.67 -1.99 19.93
CA PRO A 240 -13.49 -0.59 19.60
C PRO A 240 -13.85 0.33 20.77
N ARG A 241 -12.99 1.31 21.06
CA ARG A 241 -13.18 2.27 22.16
C ARG A 241 -14.01 3.47 21.72
N GLU A 242 -13.83 3.90 20.47
CA GLU A 242 -14.53 5.04 19.93
C GLU A 242 -15.93 4.67 19.44
N GLN A 243 -16.95 5.48 19.78
CA GLN A 243 -18.32 5.22 19.35
C GLN A 243 -18.42 5.14 17.82
N ARG A 244 -17.70 6.01 17.13
CA ARG A 244 -17.74 6.08 15.66
C ARG A 244 -17.18 4.82 15.01
N THR A 245 -16.15 4.21 15.60
CA THR A 245 -15.60 2.92 15.17
C THR A 245 -16.62 1.81 15.34
N ARG A 246 -17.30 1.74 16.49
CA ARG A 246 -18.39 0.77 16.76
C ARG A 246 -19.51 0.88 15.72
N GLU A 247 -19.98 2.10 15.47
CA GLU A 247 -21.03 2.35 14.49
C GLU A 247 -20.64 1.93 13.06
N PHE A 248 -19.37 2.10 12.69
CA PHE A 248 -18.85 1.69 11.39
C PHE A 248 -18.80 0.16 11.27
N LEU A 249 -18.21 -0.51 12.25
CA LEU A 249 -18.02 -1.96 12.22
C LEU A 249 -19.36 -2.70 12.26
N SER A 250 -20.32 -2.27 13.09
CA SER A 250 -21.65 -2.89 13.17
C SER A 250 -22.46 -2.84 11.87
N ARG A 251 -22.18 -1.86 10.98
CA ARG A 251 -22.82 -1.78 9.66
C ARG A 251 -22.24 -2.72 8.61
N ILE A 252 -21.04 -3.25 8.86
CA ILE A 252 -20.36 -4.16 7.92
C ILE A 252 -20.67 -5.63 8.27
N GLU A 253 -20.95 -5.91 9.53
CA GLU A 253 -21.29 -7.25 10.02
C GLU A 253 -22.77 -7.64 9.80
N GLY A 254 -23.64 -6.70 9.49
CA GLY A 254 -25.07 -6.88 9.20
C GLY A 254 -25.37 -6.80 7.72
#